data_3db25ea07f3f5399d0aaad84714d2627
#
_entry.id   3db25ea07f3f5399d0aaad84714d2627
#
_cell.length_a   1.000
_cell.length_b   1.000
_cell.length_c   1.000
_cell.angle_alpha   90.00
_cell.angle_beta   90.00
_cell.angle_gamma   90.00
#
_symmetry.space_group_name_H-M   'P 1'
#
loop_
_entity.id
_entity.type
_entity.pdbx_description
1 polymer ?
#
loop_
_entity_poly.entity_id
_entity_poly.type
_entity_poly.pdbx_seq_one_letter_code
_entity_poly.pdbx_strand_id
1 'polypeptide(L)'
;MSKMNIYSQAQEQLRNLPKRVALVVFHPDFHGQNRLLAEILADPGRTVVYLTLPHPRCQFGEFAAQLQEAFATQLALPLTLPASPTEAASAVAGALRRTENVTLIIDAYDLADPAEIEPFMVALVPLVPQGSRLILTTRQLPISLLTAPALRDRLALVPVNPDKMILDYTQQTGKKILEVRALGPGRVLIDGRLIDHWDGVLPRTLFFYFVDRGMTTRDEIFHTFWPTLSTREATNVFHVTKRKISEILGTDLTVYWSGFYRISPELDLHYDVIKFAEAVQNAAVAEDEEALQLLHNAIDLYRGPFLSTVEQPWIEQRRAELASNYAEALAVLARLYANRHNPQEALGFFLRAAAANPQREDLVRHIMELYHQMGKPAEALEAYHRLKQELQQSLGVSPGPQIEKLAEIIRASL
;
A
#
# COMPACT_ATOMS: atom_id res chain seq x y z
N MET A 1 7.04 -1.49 -24.63
CA MET A 1 7.99 -1.25 -23.51
C MET A 1 7.50 -2.03 -22.31
N SER A 2 8.29 -3.00 -21.84
CA SER A 2 7.92 -3.81 -20.65
C SER A 2 7.73 -2.87 -19.47
N LYS A 3 6.51 -2.79 -18.94
CA LYS A 3 6.22 -1.92 -17.78
C LYS A 3 6.85 -2.55 -16.53
N MET A 4 7.76 -1.82 -15.91
CA MET A 4 8.51 -2.22 -14.74
C MET A 4 7.60 -2.47 -13.55
N ASN A 5 7.87 -3.53 -12.78
CA ASN A 5 7.23 -3.70 -11.48
C ASN A 5 7.73 -2.61 -10.51
N ILE A 6 7.05 -2.41 -9.40
CA ILE A 6 7.38 -1.36 -8.42
C ILE A 6 8.84 -1.44 -7.94
N TYR A 7 9.42 -2.63 -7.89
CA TYR A 7 10.79 -2.85 -7.50
C TYR A 7 11.77 -2.29 -8.56
N SER A 8 11.58 -2.66 -9.83
CA SER A 8 12.39 -2.13 -10.94
C SER A 8 12.24 -0.62 -11.08
N GLN A 9 11.04 -0.10 -10.82
CA GLN A 9 10.77 1.34 -10.80
C GLN A 9 11.54 2.04 -9.67
N ALA A 10 11.56 1.46 -8.46
CA ALA A 10 12.36 1.98 -7.35
C ALA A 10 13.86 1.98 -7.66
N GLN A 11 14.37 0.89 -8.27
CA GLN A 11 15.77 0.81 -8.70
C GLN A 11 16.11 1.90 -9.73
N GLU A 12 15.24 2.10 -10.72
CA GLU A 12 15.45 3.13 -11.74
C GLU A 12 15.36 4.52 -11.16
N GLN A 13 14.36 4.80 -10.32
CA GLN A 13 14.26 6.08 -9.62
C GLN A 13 15.51 6.36 -8.80
N LEU A 14 16.00 5.39 -8.03
CA LEU A 14 17.22 5.54 -7.21
C LEU A 14 18.48 5.81 -8.06
N ARG A 15 18.61 5.14 -9.22
CA ARG A 15 19.73 5.35 -10.16
C ARG A 15 19.69 6.73 -10.82
N ASN A 16 18.47 7.20 -11.15
CA ASN A 16 18.28 8.44 -11.91
C ASN A 16 18.11 9.67 -11.01
N LEU A 17 18.26 9.54 -9.69
CA LEU A 17 18.17 10.67 -8.78
C LEU A 17 19.20 11.75 -9.11
N PRO A 18 18.79 13.03 -9.15
CA PRO A 18 19.71 14.14 -9.34
C PRO A 18 20.87 14.11 -8.32
N LYS A 19 22.07 14.52 -8.73
CA LYS A 19 23.25 14.57 -7.84
C LYS A 19 23.07 15.49 -6.63
N ARG A 20 22.14 16.44 -6.71
CA ARG A 20 21.78 17.33 -5.58
C ARG A 20 20.99 16.61 -4.47
N VAL A 21 20.31 15.49 -4.77
CA VAL A 21 19.54 14.72 -3.78
C VAL A 21 20.53 14.02 -2.86
N ALA A 22 20.52 14.42 -1.59
CA ALA A 22 21.38 13.93 -0.54
C ALA A 22 20.68 12.95 0.40
N LEU A 23 19.36 13.09 0.57
CA LEU A 23 18.53 12.23 1.42
C LEU A 23 17.52 11.47 0.57
N VAL A 24 17.50 10.15 0.73
CA VAL A 24 16.49 9.26 0.15
C VAL A 24 15.73 8.58 1.28
N VAL A 25 14.42 8.69 1.26
CA VAL A 25 13.54 7.98 2.19
C VAL A 25 12.85 6.86 1.42
N PHE A 26 12.97 5.63 1.87
CA PHE A 26 12.20 4.55 1.28
C PHE A 26 10.76 4.59 1.79
N HIS A 27 9.82 4.55 0.87
CA HIS A 27 8.40 4.59 1.22
C HIS A 27 8.02 3.35 2.06
N PRO A 28 7.31 3.51 3.20
CA PRO A 28 6.96 2.40 4.10
C PRO A 28 6.23 1.23 3.44
N ASP A 29 5.43 1.51 2.41
CA ASP A 29 4.69 0.48 1.68
C ASP A 29 5.48 -0.18 0.54
N PHE A 30 6.73 0.17 0.38
CA PHE A 30 7.62 -0.50 -0.55
C PHE A 30 8.16 -1.78 0.07
N HIS A 31 7.50 -2.91 -0.18
CA HIS A 31 7.91 -4.22 0.34
C HIS A 31 9.25 -4.73 -0.19
N GLY A 32 9.83 -4.07 -1.18
CA GLY A 32 11.15 -4.37 -1.73
C GLY A 32 12.33 -3.70 -1.02
N GLN A 33 12.11 -2.96 0.09
CA GLN A 33 13.16 -2.22 0.80
C GLN A 33 14.36 -3.09 1.15
N ASN A 34 14.14 -4.22 1.84
CA ASN A 34 15.23 -5.11 2.31
C ASN A 34 16.05 -5.68 1.14
N ARG A 35 15.37 -6.03 0.04
CA ARG A 35 16.06 -6.53 -1.15
C ARG A 35 16.91 -5.44 -1.80
N LEU A 36 16.37 -4.21 -1.91
CA LEU A 36 17.09 -3.08 -2.48
C LEU A 36 18.26 -2.66 -1.60
N LEU A 37 18.11 -2.70 -0.27
CA LEU A 37 19.21 -2.51 0.67
C LEU A 37 20.30 -3.56 0.50
N ALA A 38 19.94 -4.83 0.40
CA ALA A 38 20.91 -5.91 0.19
C ALA A 38 21.72 -5.72 -1.10
N GLU A 39 21.08 -5.25 -2.19
CA GLU A 39 21.78 -4.91 -3.44
C GLU A 39 22.73 -3.72 -3.27
N ILE A 40 22.34 -2.69 -2.50
CA ILE A 40 23.20 -1.54 -2.21
C ILE A 40 24.41 -1.95 -1.36
N LEU A 41 24.19 -2.79 -0.35
CA LEU A 41 25.24 -3.29 0.54
C LEU A 41 26.21 -4.24 -0.18
N ALA A 42 25.74 -4.98 -1.18
CA ALA A 42 26.54 -5.91 -1.96
C ALA A 42 27.31 -5.24 -3.12
N ASP A 43 27.08 -3.95 -3.41
CA ASP A 43 27.73 -3.23 -4.51
C ASP A 43 29.20 -2.87 -4.15
N PRO A 44 30.22 -3.52 -4.75
CA PRO A 44 31.61 -3.28 -4.42
C PRO A 44 32.12 -1.89 -4.84
N GLY A 45 31.37 -1.20 -5.71
CA GLY A 45 31.69 0.16 -6.14
C GLY A 45 31.23 1.26 -5.18
N ARG A 46 30.61 0.89 -4.05
CA ARG A 46 30.07 1.84 -3.06
C ARG A 46 30.75 1.69 -1.72
N THR A 47 31.06 2.81 -1.13
CA THR A 47 31.45 2.86 0.29
C THR A 47 30.17 3.03 1.12
N VAL A 48 29.79 2.01 1.89
CA VAL A 48 28.52 2.02 2.64
C VAL A 48 28.82 2.06 4.14
N VAL A 49 28.09 2.91 4.86
CA VAL A 49 27.99 2.89 6.33
C VAL A 49 26.54 2.55 6.68
N TYR A 50 26.36 1.51 7.44
CA TYR A 50 25.04 1.02 7.83
C TYR A 50 24.89 1.00 9.34
N LEU A 51 23.78 1.54 9.83
CA LEU A 51 23.37 1.43 11.23
C LEU A 51 21.86 1.22 11.33
N THR A 52 21.43 0.53 12.38
CA THR A 52 20.01 0.29 12.71
C THR A 52 19.71 0.92 14.06
N LEU A 53 18.58 1.65 14.17
CA LEU A 53 18.14 2.18 15.46
C LEU A 53 17.65 1.05 16.37
N PRO A 54 18.07 1.03 17.68
CA PRO A 54 17.92 -0.16 18.52
C PRO A 54 16.51 -0.34 19.11
N HIS A 55 15.83 0.74 19.44
CA HIS A 55 14.55 0.72 20.14
C HIS A 55 13.72 1.98 19.89
N PRO A 56 12.39 1.94 20.13
CA PRO A 56 11.53 3.11 20.01
C PRO A 56 11.96 4.28 20.90
N ARG A 57 11.86 5.50 20.36
CA ARG A 57 12.31 6.75 20.97
C ARG A 57 13.82 6.79 21.27
N CYS A 58 14.62 6.25 20.34
CA CYS A 58 16.07 6.36 20.37
C CYS A 58 16.45 7.84 20.45
N GLN A 59 17.21 8.19 21.48
CA GLN A 59 17.65 9.58 21.73
C GLN A 59 18.90 9.90 20.92
N PHE A 60 19.18 11.19 20.76
CA PHE A 60 20.32 11.64 19.97
C PHE A 60 21.66 11.12 20.49
N GLY A 61 21.85 11.04 21.81
CA GLY A 61 23.09 10.53 22.40
C GLY A 61 23.39 9.08 22.02
N GLU A 62 22.39 8.20 22.01
CA GLU A 62 22.49 6.80 21.62
C GLU A 62 22.73 6.67 20.10
N PHE A 63 21.97 7.43 19.32
CA PHE A 63 22.17 7.52 17.88
C PHE A 63 23.58 7.98 17.52
N ALA A 64 24.10 9.02 18.17
CA ALA A 64 25.44 9.54 17.95
C ALA A 64 26.52 8.51 18.29
N ALA A 65 26.36 7.75 19.38
CA ALA A 65 27.26 6.67 19.74
C ALA A 65 27.34 5.56 18.67
N GLN A 66 26.17 5.12 18.20
CA GLN A 66 26.08 4.13 17.10
C GLN A 66 26.69 4.64 15.80
N LEU A 67 26.46 5.91 15.48
CA LEU A 67 27.01 6.52 14.28
C LEU A 67 28.56 6.60 14.37
N GLN A 68 29.10 6.94 15.54
CA GLN A 68 30.56 6.92 15.79
C GLN A 68 31.14 5.52 15.62
N GLU A 69 30.49 4.51 16.20
CA GLU A 69 30.91 3.11 16.08
C GLU A 69 30.87 2.63 14.63
N ALA A 70 29.78 2.94 13.88
CA ALA A 70 29.66 2.58 12.48
C ALA A 70 30.78 3.21 11.61
N PHE A 71 31.10 4.49 11.81
CA PHE A 71 32.20 5.14 11.10
C PHE A 71 33.56 4.55 11.45
N ALA A 72 33.80 4.24 12.73
CA ALA A 72 35.07 3.64 13.18
C ALA A 72 35.26 2.23 12.63
N THR A 73 34.21 1.40 12.66
CA THR A 73 34.32 -0.03 12.28
C THR A 73 34.23 -0.24 10.77
N GLN A 74 33.37 0.49 10.06
CA GLN A 74 33.10 0.25 8.64
C GLN A 74 33.95 1.12 7.69
N LEU A 75 34.42 2.28 8.14
CA LEU A 75 35.30 3.17 7.37
C LEU A 75 36.71 3.28 7.92
N ALA A 76 37.00 2.66 9.05
CA ALA A 76 38.24 2.88 9.81
C ALA A 76 38.50 4.38 10.12
N LEU A 77 37.42 5.17 10.23
CA LEU A 77 37.48 6.62 10.44
C LEU A 77 36.89 6.95 11.82
N PRO A 78 37.75 7.16 12.84
CA PRO A 78 37.29 7.54 14.16
C PRO A 78 36.62 8.93 14.08
N LEU A 79 35.38 9.00 14.57
CA LEU A 79 34.58 10.20 14.60
C LEU A 79 34.17 10.50 16.04
N THR A 80 34.37 11.73 16.48
CA THR A 80 33.87 12.20 17.78
C THR A 80 32.76 13.20 17.52
N LEU A 81 31.57 12.92 18.04
CA LEU A 81 30.39 13.77 17.83
C LEU A 81 30.11 14.61 19.07
N PRO A 82 29.89 15.92 18.91
CA PRO A 82 29.38 16.79 19.97
C PRO A 82 27.98 16.37 20.42
N ALA A 83 27.62 16.75 21.66
CA ALA A 83 26.27 16.53 22.18
C ALA A 83 25.18 17.36 21.45
N SER A 84 25.58 18.45 20.81
CA SER A 84 24.68 19.28 20.01
C SER A 84 24.40 18.63 18.66
N PRO A 85 23.13 18.36 18.30
CA PRO A 85 22.76 17.76 17.00
C PRO A 85 23.29 18.52 15.79
N THR A 86 23.26 19.86 15.82
CA THR A 86 23.73 20.71 14.71
C THR A 86 25.24 20.73 14.55
N GLU A 87 25.98 20.71 15.64
CA GLU A 87 27.45 20.61 15.61
C GLU A 87 27.90 19.20 15.18
N ALA A 88 27.22 18.17 15.65
CA ALA A 88 27.43 16.78 15.23
C ALA A 88 27.20 16.60 13.73
N ALA A 89 26.17 17.23 13.16
CA ALA A 89 25.91 17.25 11.71
C ALA A 89 27.10 17.80 10.92
N SER A 90 27.71 18.88 11.41
CA SER A 90 28.91 19.47 10.79
C SER A 90 30.12 18.53 10.86
N ALA A 91 30.29 17.82 11.98
CA ALA A 91 31.35 16.83 12.14
C ALA A 91 31.17 15.64 11.19
N VAL A 92 29.96 15.10 11.06
CA VAL A 92 29.64 14.02 10.11
C VAL A 92 29.86 14.47 8.67
N ALA A 93 29.39 15.67 8.30
CA ALA A 93 29.62 16.21 6.95
C ALA A 93 31.13 16.37 6.66
N GLY A 94 31.93 16.76 7.65
CA GLY A 94 33.39 16.80 7.57
C GLY A 94 34.01 15.41 7.35
N ALA A 95 33.49 14.39 7.99
CA ALA A 95 33.90 13.01 7.78
C ALA A 95 33.55 12.51 6.36
N LEU A 96 32.34 12.77 5.90
CA LEU A 96 31.86 12.42 4.55
C LEU A 96 32.67 13.10 3.43
N ARG A 97 33.22 14.30 3.67
CA ARG A 97 34.09 14.98 2.69
C ARG A 97 35.48 14.32 2.58
N ARG A 98 35.94 13.63 3.62
CA ARG A 98 37.24 12.91 3.61
C ARG A 98 37.17 11.55 2.93
N THR A 99 35.95 11.03 2.78
CA THR A 99 35.69 9.75 2.13
C THR A 99 34.76 9.98 0.98
N GLU A 100 35.14 9.66 -0.25
CA GLU A 100 34.35 9.89 -1.45
C GLU A 100 33.19 8.87 -1.58
N ASN A 101 32.06 9.33 -2.09
CA ASN A 101 30.92 8.49 -2.49
C ASN A 101 30.34 7.59 -1.39
N VAL A 102 30.23 8.10 -0.17
CA VAL A 102 29.66 7.35 0.96
C VAL A 102 28.15 7.29 0.87
N THR A 103 27.60 6.09 1.01
CA THR A 103 26.17 5.88 1.25
C THR A 103 25.96 5.55 2.73
N LEU A 104 25.39 6.48 3.49
CA LEU A 104 25.03 6.28 4.89
C LEU A 104 23.60 5.79 4.97
N ILE A 105 23.38 4.58 5.47
CA ILE A 105 22.07 3.96 5.64
C ILE A 105 21.68 3.99 7.11
N ILE A 106 20.55 4.59 7.42
CA ILE A 106 19.93 4.58 8.75
C ILE A 106 18.65 3.75 8.64
N ASP A 107 18.73 2.54 9.18
CA ASP A 107 17.64 1.57 9.14
C ASP A 107 16.71 1.74 10.35
N ALA A 108 15.41 1.43 10.15
CA ALA A 108 14.36 1.58 11.15
C ALA A 108 14.25 3.01 11.73
N TYR A 109 14.32 4.03 10.88
CA TYR A 109 14.27 5.44 11.30
C TYR A 109 13.00 5.82 12.06
N ASP A 110 11.91 5.06 11.92
CA ASP A 110 10.68 5.22 12.72
C ASP A 110 10.87 4.97 14.23
N LEU A 111 12.02 4.43 14.63
CA LEU A 111 12.41 4.27 16.03
C LEU A 111 13.12 5.50 16.62
N ALA A 112 13.49 6.48 15.80
CA ALA A 112 14.07 7.74 16.25
C ALA A 112 13.09 8.55 17.12
N ASP A 113 13.61 9.27 18.12
CA ASP A 113 12.86 10.36 18.71
C ASP A 113 12.92 11.57 17.75
N PRO A 114 11.80 12.01 17.13
CA PRO A 114 11.85 13.09 16.16
C PRO A 114 12.39 14.40 16.75
N ALA A 115 12.05 14.72 18.00
CA ALA A 115 12.47 15.97 18.65
C ALA A 115 14.00 16.02 18.83
N GLU A 116 14.64 14.87 18.96
CA GLU A 116 16.07 14.74 19.24
C GLU A 116 16.91 14.56 17.96
N ILE A 117 16.44 13.74 17.00
CA ILE A 117 17.23 13.34 15.83
C ILE A 117 16.95 14.20 14.59
N GLU A 118 15.72 14.69 14.41
CA GLU A 118 15.39 15.52 13.23
C GLU A 118 16.21 16.81 13.11
N PRO A 119 16.53 17.55 14.20
CA PRO A 119 17.43 18.70 14.10
C PRO A 119 18.80 18.37 13.52
N PHE A 120 19.34 17.19 13.84
CA PHE A 120 20.56 16.68 13.24
C PHE A 120 20.40 16.41 11.75
N MET A 121 19.30 15.73 11.34
CA MET A 121 19.03 15.42 9.92
C MET A 121 18.83 16.68 9.08
N VAL A 122 18.06 17.64 9.59
CA VAL A 122 17.82 18.93 8.93
C VAL A 122 19.12 19.72 8.75
N ALA A 123 20.02 19.66 9.73
CA ALA A 123 21.33 20.31 9.66
C ALA A 123 22.31 19.55 8.75
N LEU A 124 22.32 18.20 8.78
CA LEU A 124 23.26 17.38 8.02
C LEU A 124 22.99 17.39 6.50
N VAL A 125 21.74 17.17 6.08
CA VAL A 125 21.40 16.94 4.68
C VAL A 125 21.88 18.05 3.74
N PRO A 126 21.77 19.35 4.08
CA PRO A 126 22.32 20.43 3.26
C PRO A 126 23.86 20.40 3.15
N LEU A 127 24.54 19.79 4.10
CA LEU A 127 26.01 19.74 4.18
C LEU A 127 26.63 18.50 3.52
N VAL A 128 25.80 17.51 3.16
CA VAL A 128 26.27 16.26 2.52
C VAL A 128 26.95 16.58 1.19
N PRO A 129 28.18 16.11 0.94
CA PRO A 129 28.90 16.37 -0.29
C PRO A 129 28.24 15.67 -1.48
N GLN A 130 28.44 16.23 -2.70
CA GLN A 130 27.97 15.59 -3.92
C GLN A 130 28.63 14.22 -4.09
N GLY A 131 27.83 13.21 -4.45
CA GLY A 131 28.28 11.83 -4.57
C GLY A 131 27.99 10.98 -3.32
N SER A 132 27.93 11.57 -2.13
CA SER A 132 27.47 10.89 -0.92
C SER A 132 25.96 11.01 -0.75
N ARG A 133 25.33 10.02 -0.14
CA ARG A 133 23.87 9.98 0.11
C ARG A 133 23.55 9.40 1.48
N LEU A 134 22.43 9.85 2.02
CA LEU A 134 21.76 9.28 3.18
C LEU A 134 20.56 8.47 2.67
N ILE A 135 20.35 7.28 3.20
CA ILE A 135 19.17 6.46 2.92
C ILE A 135 18.49 6.14 4.24
N LEU A 136 17.20 6.45 4.34
CA LEU A 136 16.39 6.06 5.48
C LEU A 136 15.42 4.95 5.07
N THR A 137 15.38 3.88 5.84
CA THR A 137 14.25 2.95 5.85
C THR A 137 13.37 3.27 7.03
N THR A 138 12.08 3.09 6.86
CA THR A 138 11.11 3.47 7.87
C THR A 138 9.80 2.73 7.66
N ARG A 139 9.08 2.45 8.75
CA ARG A 139 7.70 1.91 8.71
C ARG A 139 6.63 3.00 8.75
N GLN A 140 7.04 4.25 9.07
CA GLN A 140 6.17 5.42 9.08
C GLN A 140 6.89 6.56 8.37
N LEU A 141 6.16 7.35 7.57
CA LEU A 141 6.73 8.49 6.87
C LEU A 141 7.21 9.56 7.87
N PRO A 142 8.48 10.00 7.80
CA PRO A 142 9.00 11.10 8.62
C PRO A 142 8.54 12.44 8.02
N ILE A 143 7.26 12.80 8.23
CA ILE A 143 6.61 13.93 7.55
C ILE A 143 7.32 15.27 7.80
N SER A 144 7.79 15.48 9.00
CA SER A 144 8.56 16.68 9.36
C SER A 144 9.82 16.85 8.52
N LEU A 145 10.56 15.75 8.23
CA LEU A 145 11.69 15.79 7.30
C LEU A 145 11.23 15.96 5.85
N LEU A 146 10.18 15.22 5.42
CA LEU A 146 9.69 15.28 4.05
C LEU A 146 9.17 16.66 3.65
N THR A 147 8.64 17.40 4.60
CA THR A 147 8.06 18.74 4.40
C THR A 147 9.00 19.88 4.83
N ALA A 148 10.18 19.58 5.37
CA ALA A 148 11.14 20.58 5.82
C ALA A 148 11.61 21.47 4.66
N PRO A 149 11.41 22.82 4.72
CA PRO A 149 11.79 23.70 3.61
C PRO A 149 13.28 23.63 3.24
N ALA A 150 14.14 23.41 4.23
CA ALA A 150 15.59 23.30 4.05
C ALA A 150 16.01 22.06 3.26
N LEU A 151 15.15 21.04 3.17
CA LEU A 151 15.45 19.76 2.52
C LEU A 151 14.78 19.61 1.14
N ARG A 152 13.89 20.51 0.75
CA ARG A 152 12.99 20.40 -0.41
C ARG A 152 13.68 19.94 -1.70
N ASP A 153 14.86 20.49 -2.01
CA ASP A 153 15.59 20.16 -3.24
C ASP A 153 16.67 19.09 -3.05
N ARG A 154 16.83 18.60 -1.83
CA ARG A 154 17.87 17.66 -1.43
C ARG A 154 17.33 16.32 -0.96
N LEU A 155 16.01 16.14 -0.96
CA LEU A 155 15.31 14.96 -0.49
C LEU A 155 14.51 14.31 -1.62
N ALA A 156 14.43 12.98 -1.62
CA ALA A 156 13.56 12.21 -2.49
C ALA A 156 12.88 11.06 -1.72
N LEU A 157 11.60 10.83 -1.99
CA LEU A 157 10.88 9.64 -1.57
C LEU A 157 10.94 8.60 -2.69
N VAL A 158 11.25 7.34 -2.37
CA VAL A 158 11.42 6.26 -3.37
C VAL A 158 10.79 4.96 -2.85
N PRO A 159 9.99 4.27 -3.67
CA PRO A 159 9.41 4.71 -4.94
C PRO A 159 8.25 5.67 -4.74
N VAL A 160 7.91 6.42 -5.78
CA VAL A 160 6.67 7.16 -5.91
C VAL A 160 5.84 6.51 -7.01
N ASN A 161 4.64 6.07 -6.70
CA ASN A 161 3.73 5.48 -7.67
C ASN A 161 2.26 5.73 -7.28
N PRO A 162 1.62 6.79 -7.80
CA PRO A 162 0.24 7.12 -7.51
C PRO A 162 -0.75 6.01 -7.86
N ASP A 163 -0.49 5.25 -8.92
CA ASP A 163 -1.36 4.15 -9.37
C ASP A 163 -1.39 3.00 -8.37
N LYS A 164 -0.32 2.83 -7.60
CA LYS A 164 -0.20 1.81 -6.53
C LYS A 164 -0.36 2.39 -5.12
N MET A 165 -0.95 3.56 -4.96
CA MET A 165 -1.11 4.24 -3.66
C MET A 165 0.21 4.53 -2.92
N ILE A 166 1.31 4.64 -3.65
CA ILE A 166 2.62 5.05 -3.11
C ILE A 166 2.87 6.48 -3.58
N LEU A 167 2.53 7.44 -2.72
CA LEU A 167 2.46 8.86 -3.05
C LEU A 167 3.76 9.60 -2.72
N ASP A 168 3.97 10.72 -3.40
CA ASP A 168 5.03 11.68 -3.08
C ASP A 168 4.51 12.76 -2.13
N TYR A 169 4.83 12.62 -0.86
CA TYR A 169 4.45 13.60 0.17
C TYR A 169 5.38 14.82 0.22
N THR A 170 6.42 14.86 -0.60
CA THR A 170 7.31 16.03 -0.71
C THR A 170 6.66 17.16 -1.51
N GLN A 171 5.64 16.86 -2.33
CA GLN A 171 4.90 17.83 -3.10
C GLN A 171 3.78 18.43 -2.26
N GLN A 172 3.88 19.72 -1.97
CA GLN A 172 2.81 20.46 -1.28
C GLN A 172 1.68 20.76 -2.27
N THR A 173 0.54 20.08 -2.13
CA THR A 173 -0.67 20.31 -2.95
C THR A 173 -1.55 21.47 -2.45
N GLY A 174 -1.25 22.02 -1.27
CA GLY A 174 -2.10 23.01 -0.59
C GLY A 174 -3.35 22.41 0.06
N LYS A 175 -3.68 21.12 -0.20
CA LYS A 175 -4.75 20.35 0.44
C LYS A 175 -4.14 19.29 1.33
N LYS A 176 -4.87 18.85 2.35
CA LYS A 176 -4.48 17.68 3.15
C LYS A 176 -4.69 16.42 2.33
N ILE A 177 -3.66 15.57 2.24
CA ILE A 177 -3.72 14.30 1.54
C ILE A 177 -4.36 13.27 2.46
N LEU A 178 -5.53 12.77 2.09
CA LEU A 178 -6.23 11.67 2.77
C LEU A 178 -6.09 10.38 1.96
N GLU A 179 -5.22 9.49 2.43
CA GLU A 179 -5.03 8.18 1.81
C GLU A 179 -5.82 7.12 2.58
N VAL A 180 -6.72 6.43 1.88
CA VAL A 180 -7.59 5.40 2.46
C VAL A 180 -7.40 4.08 1.72
N ARG A 181 -7.01 3.04 2.45
CA ARG A 181 -6.80 1.68 1.96
C ARG A 181 -7.80 0.76 2.63
N ALA A 182 -8.91 0.51 1.97
CA ALA A 182 -9.98 -0.34 2.47
C ALA A 182 -9.95 -1.77 1.91
N LEU A 183 -9.22 -2.03 0.82
CA LEU A 183 -9.00 -3.37 0.27
C LEU A 183 -8.00 -4.15 1.13
N GLY A 184 -8.47 -4.58 2.30
CA GLY A 184 -7.70 -5.21 3.37
C GLY A 184 -8.25 -4.83 4.76
N PRO A 185 -7.38 -4.72 5.80
CA PRO A 185 -7.82 -4.46 7.18
C PRO A 185 -8.36 -3.04 7.43
N GLY A 186 -8.26 -2.14 6.47
CA GLY A 186 -8.63 -0.74 6.60
C GLY A 186 -7.52 0.10 7.25
N ARG A 187 -6.75 0.84 6.42
CA ARG A 187 -5.70 1.78 6.86
C ARG A 187 -6.03 3.18 6.35
N VAL A 188 -5.78 4.17 7.19
CA VAL A 188 -6.03 5.57 6.87
C VAL A 188 -4.79 6.37 7.22
N LEU A 189 -4.33 7.20 6.28
CA LEU A 189 -3.26 8.15 6.53
C LEU A 189 -3.76 9.56 6.18
N ILE A 190 -3.39 10.52 6.99
CA ILE A 190 -3.59 11.95 6.73
C ILE A 190 -2.22 12.63 6.67
N ASP A 191 -1.89 13.25 5.55
CA ASP A 191 -0.57 13.84 5.28
C ASP A 191 0.57 12.84 5.59
N GLY A 192 0.38 11.55 5.24
CA GLY A 192 1.30 10.45 5.51
C GLY A 192 1.36 9.96 6.95
N ARG A 193 0.64 10.58 7.89
CA ARG A 193 0.52 10.13 9.27
C ARG A 193 -0.55 9.05 9.38
N LEU A 194 -0.16 7.85 9.79
CA LEU A 194 -1.10 6.74 10.03
C LEU A 194 -2.06 7.07 11.17
N ILE A 195 -3.35 6.84 10.95
CA ILE A 195 -4.39 6.87 11.97
C ILE A 195 -4.54 5.45 12.52
N ASP A 196 -3.96 5.20 13.66
CA ASP A 196 -3.97 3.90 14.35
C ASP A 196 -5.02 3.81 15.46
N HIS A 197 -5.46 4.95 16.00
CA HIS A 197 -6.44 5.05 17.07
C HIS A 197 -7.74 5.75 16.62
N TRP A 198 -8.88 5.08 16.82
CA TRP A 198 -10.20 5.53 16.34
C TRP A 198 -11.21 5.89 17.42
N ASP A 199 -10.86 5.89 18.69
CA ASP A 199 -11.80 6.14 19.79
C ASP A 199 -13.12 5.34 19.66
N GLY A 200 -12.99 4.06 19.28
CA GLY A 200 -14.09 3.11 19.15
C GLY A 200 -14.41 2.70 17.69
N VAL A 201 -15.30 1.73 17.58
CA VAL A 201 -15.69 1.12 16.30
C VAL A 201 -16.54 2.08 15.46
N LEU A 202 -17.46 2.82 16.10
CA LEU A 202 -18.44 3.66 15.40
C LEU A 202 -17.82 4.82 14.63
N PRO A 203 -16.86 5.62 15.16
CA PRO A 203 -16.17 6.64 14.37
C PRO A 203 -15.44 6.06 13.17
N ARG A 204 -14.77 4.90 13.34
CA ARG A 204 -14.07 4.22 12.26
C ARG A 204 -15.03 3.76 11.16
N THR A 205 -16.12 3.09 11.50
CA THR A 205 -17.08 2.58 10.51
C THR A 205 -17.81 3.69 9.78
N LEU A 206 -18.18 4.76 10.48
CA LEU A 206 -18.81 5.93 9.86
C LEU A 206 -17.84 6.67 8.94
N PHE A 207 -16.55 6.76 9.29
CA PHE A 207 -15.52 7.31 8.42
C PHE A 207 -15.45 6.55 7.09
N PHE A 208 -15.30 5.22 7.13
CA PHE A 208 -15.23 4.40 5.92
C PHE A 208 -16.53 4.44 5.10
N TYR A 209 -17.68 4.56 5.76
CA TYR A 209 -18.95 4.73 5.09
C TYR A 209 -18.99 6.02 4.26
N PHE A 210 -18.57 7.14 4.83
CA PHE A 210 -18.48 8.41 4.10
C PHE A 210 -17.52 8.32 2.91
N VAL A 211 -16.38 7.71 3.09
CA VAL A 211 -15.37 7.57 2.02
C VAL A 211 -15.90 6.68 0.90
N ASP A 212 -16.50 5.54 1.23
CA ASP A 212 -16.99 4.58 0.22
C ASP A 212 -18.22 5.12 -0.54
N ARG A 213 -19.12 5.82 0.14
CA ARG A 213 -20.31 6.43 -0.49
C ARG A 213 -19.97 7.71 -1.26
N GLY A 214 -18.94 8.44 -0.84
CA GLY A 214 -18.56 9.73 -1.42
C GLY A 214 -19.57 10.84 -1.15
N MET A 215 -20.86 10.55 -1.31
CA MET A 215 -21.99 11.42 -1.04
C MET A 215 -23.17 10.61 -0.51
N THR A 216 -23.80 11.07 0.60
CA THR A 216 -24.92 10.36 1.25
C THR A 216 -25.84 11.33 1.98
N THR A 217 -27.08 10.93 2.16
CA THR A 217 -28.07 11.70 2.93
C THR A 217 -28.02 11.35 4.41
N ARG A 218 -28.59 12.25 5.24
CA ARG A 218 -28.77 11.97 6.67
C ARG A 218 -29.60 10.72 6.92
N ASP A 219 -30.66 10.54 6.15
CA ASP A 219 -31.61 9.45 6.34
C ASP A 219 -30.99 8.09 5.97
N GLU A 220 -30.17 8.04 4.92
CA GLU A 220 -29.36 6.84 4.60
C GLU A 220 -28.39 6.48 5.71
N ILE A 221 -27.69 7.46 6.29
CA ILE A 221 -26.78 7.26 7.42
C ILE A 221 -27.55 6.70 8.61
N PHE A 222 -28.70 7.30 8.96
CA PHE A 222 -29.48 6.89 10.13
C PHE A 222 -30.07 5.50 9.94
N HIS A 223 -30.57 5.19 8.75
CA HIS A 223 -31.04 3.85 8.43
C HIS A 223 -29.94 2.80 8.53
N THR A 224 -28.74 3.13 8.10
CA THR A 224 -27.61 2.19 8.11
C THR A 224 -27.04 1.96 9.52
N PHE A 225 -26.90 3.01 10.34
CA PHE A 225 -26.21 2.93 11.61
C PHE A 225 -27.13 2.85 12.84
N TRP A 226 -28.31 3.44 12.76
CA TRP A 226 -29.25 3.57 13.89
C TRP A 226 -30.72 3.35 13.50
N PRO A 227 -31.05 2.22 12.85
CA PRO A 227 -32.42 2.00 12.33
C PRO A 227 -33.50 1.94 13.44
N THR A 228 -33.10 1.71 14.70
CA THR A 228 -34.02 1.59 15.84
C THR A 228 -34.10 2.85 16.71
N LEU A 229 -33.22 3.83 16.47
CA LEU A 229 -33.25 5.09 17.23
C LEU A 229 -34.24 6.09 16.65
N SER A 230 -34.81 6.94 17.52
CA SER A 230 -35.56 8.09 17.06
C SER A 230 -34.63 9.07 16.29
N THR A 231 -35.18 9.85 15.37
CA THR A 231 -34.42 10.84 14.62
C THR A 231 -33.62 11.80 15.50
N ARG A 232 -34.18 12.16 16.67
CA ARG A 232 -33.48 13.05 17.62
C ARG A 232 -32.27 12.39 18.27
N GLU A 233 -32.40 11.15 18.70
CA GLU A 233 -31.29 10.38 19.29
C GLU A 233 -30.21 10.09 18.26
N ALA A 234 -30.59 9.63 17.07
CA ALA A 234 -29.68 9.40 15.95
C ALA A 234 -28.90 10.66 15.57
N THR A 235 -29.58 11.83 15.56
CA THR A 235 -28.94 13.13 15.30
C THR A 235 -27.85 13.44 16.33
N ASN A 236 -28.12 13.23 17.61
CA ASN A 236 -27.15 13.50 18.68
C ASN A 236 -25.92 12.59 18.54
N VAL A 237 -26.12 11.26 18.38
CA VAL A 237 -25.01 10.31 18.21
C VAL A 237 -24.21 10.64 16.97
N PHE A 238 -24.86 10.95 15.85
CA PHE A 238 -24.24 11.33 14.60
C PHE A 238 -23.31 12.53 14.74
N HIS A 239 -23.77 13.63 15.34
CA HIS A 239 -22.95 14.84 15.50
C HIS A 239 -21.74 14.60 16.40
N VAL A 240 -21.92 13.86 17.50
CA VAL A 240 -20.81 13.47 18.38
C VAL A 240 -19.79 12.62 17.62
N THR A 241 -20.25 11.62 16.85
CA THR A 241 -19.37 10.74 16.09
C THR A 241 -18.65 11.49 14.98
N LYS A 242 -19.35 12.36 14.24
CA LYS A 242 -18.74 13.20 13.20
C LYS A 242 -17.66 14.11 13.78
N ARG A 243 -17.91 14.73 14.92
CA ARG A 243 -16.93 15.58 15.63
C ARG A 243 -15.69 14.78 16.02
N LYS A 244 -15.83 13.56 16.56
CA LYS A 244 -14.71 12.67 16.87
C LYS A 244 -13.86 12.37 15.63
N ILE A 245 -14.48 12.11 14.49
CA ILE A 245 -13.76 11.90 13.22
C ILE A 245 -12.93 13.14 12.86
N SER A 246 -13.52 14.34 12.96
CA SER A 246 -12.80 15.59 12.66
C SER A 246 -11.63 15.83 13.64
N GLU A 247 -11.80 15.50 14.91
CA GLU A 247 -10.74 15.59 15.93
C GLU A 247 -9.57 14.62 15.63
N ILE A 248 -9.87 13.39 15.23
CA ILE A 248 -8.87 12.38 14.85
C ILE A 248 -8.08 12.79 13.61
N LEU A 249 -8.76 13.30 12.59
CA LEU A 249 -8.15 13.74 11.33
C LEU A 249 -7.47 15.13 11.44
N GLY A 250 -7.83 15.92 12.44
CA GLY A 250 -7.43 17.32 12.54
C GLY A 250 -8.02 18.20 11.43
N THR A 251 -9.13 17.77 10.82
CA THR A 251 -9.87 18.48 9.77
C THR A 251 -11.25 17.85 9.57
N ASP A 252 -12.19 18.59 8.97
CA ASP A 252 -13.50 18.06 8.66
C ASP A 252 -13.44 17.09 7.47
N LEU A 253 -13.89 15.85 7.70
CA LEU A 253 -14.00 14.83 6.66
C LEU A 253 -15.06 15.22 5.62
N THR A 254 -16.20 15.75 6.08
CA THR A 254 -17.38 15.98 5.24
C THR A 254 -17.91 17.39 5.39
N VAL A 255 -18.43 17.93 4.28
CA VAL A 255 -19.22 19.15 4.25
C VAL A 255 -20.68 18.81 3.92
N TYR A 256 -21.62 19.57 4.52
CA TYR A 256 -23.04 19.46 4.19
C TYR A 256 -23.37 20.43 3.05
N TRP A 257 -23.96 19.90 1.99
CA TRP A 257 -24.32 20.67 0.81
C TRP A 257 -25.58 20.14 0.16
N SER A 258 -26.58 21.00 0.01
CA SER A 258 -27.83 20.69 -0.70
C SER A 258 -28.55 19.39 -0.27
N GLY A 259 -28.57 19.10 1.04
CA GLY A 259 -29.21 17.90 1.59
C GLY A 259 -28.31 16.68 1.75
N PHE A 260 -27.06 16.76 1.28
CA PHE A 260 -26.11 15.67 1.29
C PHE A 260 -24.86 15.98 2.13
N TYR A 261 -24.28 14.96 2.72
CA TYR A 261 -22.91 14.95 3.21
C TYR A 261 -21.99 14.44 2.10
N ARG A 262 -20.97 15.19 1.75
CA ARG A 262 -19.94 14.80 0.79
C ARG A 262 -18.55 15.00 1.38
N ILE A 263 -17.56 14.32 0.83
CA ILE A 263 -16.16 14.51 1.25
C ILE A 263 -15.76 15.98 1.08
N SER A 264 -15.02 16.50 2.04
CA SER A 264 -14.56 17.89 2.04
C SER A 264 -13.69 18.17 0.80
N PRO A 265 -13.93 19.25 0.06
CA PRO A 265 -13.10 19.64 -1.09
C PRO A 265 -11.69 20.11 -0.68
N GLU A 266 -11.46 20.30 0.62
CA GLU A 266 -10.15 20.64 1.20
C GLU A 266 -9.24 19.40 1.37
N LEU A 267 -9.79 18.20 1.15
CA LEU A 267 -9.06 16.96 1.18
C LEU A 267 -8.72 16.52 -0.26
N ASP A 268 -7.50 16.07 -0.45
CA ASP A 268 -7.07 15.31 -1.64
C ASP A 268 -7.21 13.83 -1.29
N LEU A 269 -8.33 13.23 -1.72
CA LEU A 269 -8.68 11.85 -1.37
C LEU A 269 -8.06 10.86 -2.35
N HIS A 270 -7.21 10.00 -1.83
CA HIS A 270 -6.69 8.82 -2.51
C HIS A 270 -7.32 7.57 -1.88
N TYR A 271 -8.22 6.93 -2.64
CA TYR A 271 -8.98 5.78 -2.17
C TYR A 271 -8.73 4.56 -3.07
N ASP A 272 -8.21 3.47 -2.48
CA ASP A 272 -7.81 2.27 -3.21
C ASP A 272 -8.96 1.57 -3.94
N VAL A 273 -10.19 1.61 -3.40
CA VAL A 273 -11.38 1.03 -4.05
C VAL A 273 -11.72 1.79 -5.34
N ILE A 274 -11.60 3.12 -5.36
CA ILE A 274 -11.82 3.91 -6.59
C ILE A 274 -10.74 3.58 -7.61
N LYS A 275 -9.46 3.59 -7.20
CA LYS A 275 -8.35 3.26 -8.10
C LYS A 275 -8.43 1.84 -8.67
N PHE A 276 -8.87 0.88 -7.84
CA PHE A 276 -9.15 -0.48 -8.29
C PHE A 276 -10.24 -0.50 -9.37
N ALA A 277 -11.37 0.16 -9.12
CA ALA A 277 -12.50 0.21 -10.06
C ALA A 277 -12.10 0.90 -11.37
N GLU A 278 -11.40 2.03 -11.31
CA GLU A 278 -10.89 2.76 -12.48
C GLU A 278 -9.93 1.90 -13.31
N ALA A 279 -8.99 1.20 -12.66
CA ALA A 279 -8.05 0.32 -13.35
C ALA A 279 -8.76 -0.84 -14.06
N VAL A 280 -9.76 -1.47 -13.44
CA VAL A 280 -10.59 -2.53 -14.06
C VAL A 280 -11.41 -1.97 -15.23
N GLN A 281 -12.02 -0.81 -15.07
CA GLN A 281 -12.83 -0.15 -16.11
C GLN A 281 -11.97 0.23 -17.32
N ASN A 282 -10.81 0.84 -17.09
CA ASN A 282 -9.91 1.23 -18.16
C ASN A 282 -9.34 0.01 -18.88
N ALA A 283 -9.07 -1.09 -18.18
CA ALA A 283 -8.63 -2.34 -18.79
C ALA A 283 -9.66 -2.95 -19.75
N ALA A 284 -10.95 -2.72 -19.53
CA ALA A 284 -12.03 -3.26 -20.38
C ALA A 284 -12.06 -2.63 -21.79
N VAL A 285 -11.48 -1.44 -21.96
CA VAL A 285 -11.46 -0.70 -23.24
C VAL A 285 -10.06 -0.52 -23.82
N ALA A 286 -9.03 -0.98 -23.11
CA ALA A 286 -7.63 -0.89 -23.50
C ALA A 286 -7.22 -2.04 -24.43
N GLU A 287 -6.13 -1.86 -25.18
CA GLU A 287 -5.47 -2.94 -25.91
C GLU A 287 -4.81 -3.94 -24.94
N ASP A 288 -4.62 -5.19 -25.38
CA ASP A 288 -4.18 -6.31 -24.54
C ASP A 288 -2.97 -6.02 -23.63
N GLU A 289 -1.96 -5.29 -24.12
CA GLU A 289 -0.76 -4.97 -23.33
C GLU A 289 -1.03 -3.96 -22.22
N GLU A 290 -1.81 -2.95 -22.53
CA GLU A 290 -2.26 -1.94 -21.56
C GLU A 290 -3.26 -2.54 -20.57
N ALA A 291 -4.18 -3.37 -21.05
CA ALA A 291 -5.13 -4.09 -20.21
C ALA A 291 -4.43 -4.97 -19.18
N LEU A 292 -3.40 -5.72 -19.59
CA LEU A 292 -2.58 -6.51 -18.66
C LEU A 292 -1.99 -5.66 -17.54
N GLN A 293 -1.41 -4.50 -17.88
CA GLN A 293 -0.81 -3.63 -16.88
C GLN A 293 -1.84 -3.05 -15.92
N LEU A 294 -2.98 -2.59 -16.44
CA LEU A 294 -4.06 -2.02 -15.64
C LEU A 294 -4.63 -3.07 -14.68
N LEU A 295 -4.84 -4.31 -15.16
CA LEU A 295 -5.31 -5.41 -14.32
C LEU A 295 -4.27 -5.81 -13.26
N HIS A 296 -2.98 -5.84 -13.59
CA HIS A 296 -1.95 -6.06 -12.57
C HIS A 296 -1.95 -4.97 -11.50
N ASN A 297 -2.09 -3.70 -11.90
CA ASN A 297 -2.21 -2.60 -10.95
C ASN A 297 -3.45 -2.77 -10.04
N ALA A 298 -4.60 -3.14 -10.63
CA ALA A 298 -5.81 -3.41 -9.85
C ALA A 298 -5.61 -4.54 -8.82
N ILE A 299 -5.01 -5.66 -9.26
CA ILE A 299 -4.76 -6.82 -8.39
C ILE A 299 -3.80 -6.47 -7.25
N ASP A 300 -2.79 -5.65 -7.51
CA ASP A 300 -1.83 -5.20 -6.49
C ASP A 300 -2.48 -4.29 -5.43
N LEU A 301 -3.55 -3.57 -5.78
CA LEU A 301 -4.34 -2.79 -4.82
C LEU A 301 -5.17 -3.68 -3.88
N TYR A 302 -5.64 -4.83 -4.36
CA TYR A 302 -6.49 -5.75 -3.59
C TYR A 302 -5.64 -6.62 -2.65
N ARG A 303 -5.41 -6.14 -1.44
CA ARG A 303 -4.56 -6.82 -0.43
C ARG A 303 -5.33 -7.78 0.47
N GLY A 304 -6.64 -7.83 0.33
CA GLY A 304 -7.54 -8.70 1.08
C GLY A 304 -8.99 -8.20 1.04
N PRO A 305 -9.92 -8.92 1.69
CA PRO A 305 -11.32 -8.54 1.74
C PRO A 305 -11.52 -7.12 2.29
N PHE A 306 -12.46 -6.39 1.72
CA PHE A 306 -12.82 -5.04 2.14
C PHE A 306 -13.07 -4.95 3.64
N LEU A 307 -12.33 -4.07 4.33
CA LEU A 307 -12.39 -3.86 5.78
C LEU A 307 -12.45 -5.17 6.57
N SER A 308 -11.51 -6.08 6.32
CA SER A 308 -11.52 -7.47 6.81
C SER A 308 -11.58 -7.60 8.34
N THR A 309 -11.29 -6.52 9.10
CA THR A 309 -11.32 -6.49 10.57
C THR A 309 -12.59 -5.89 11.15
N VAL A 310 -13.58 -5.54 10.31
CA VAL A 310 -14.83 -4.88 10.76
C VAL A 310 -16.03 -5.68 10.29
N GLU A 311 -16.96 -5.95 11.20
CA GLU A 311 -18.20 -6.65 10.92
C GLU A 311 -19.38 -5.68 11.01
N GLN A 312 -20.02 -5.41 9.88
CA GLN A 312 -21.22 -4.58 9.76
C GLN A 312 -21.98 -5.00 8.50
N PRO A 313 -23.31 -5.00 8.48
CA PRO A 313 -24.09 -5.48 7.33
C PRO A 313 -23.75 -4.80 6.01
N TRP A 314 -23.56 -3.47 6.00
CA TRP A 314 -23.20 -2.72 4.80
C TRP A 314 -21.77 -3.06 4.30
N ILE A 315 -20.85 -3.39 5.23
CA ILE A 315 -19.48 -3.79 4.89
C ILE A 315 -19.48 -5.19 4.27
N GLU A 316 -20.30 -6.10 4.78
CA GLU A 316 -20.40 -7.47 4.25
C GLU A 316 -20.95 -7.47 2.82
N GLN A 317 -22.00 -6.70 2.57
CA GLN A 317 -22.53 -6.53 1.21
C GLN A 317 -21.44 -5.96 0.28
N ARG A 318 -20.77 -4.88 0.69
CA ARG A 318 -19.71 -4.24 -0.11
C ARG A 318 -18.53 -5.16 -0.33
N ARG A 319 -18.17 -5.96 0.67
CA ARG A 319 -17.11 -6.98 0.59
C ARG A 319 -17.42 -8.02 -0.48
N ALA A 320 -18.66 -8.52 -0.53
CA ALA A 320 -19.09 -9.48 -1.54
C ALA A 320 -19.03 -8.88 -2.96
N GLU A 321 -19.49 -7.64 -3.15
CA GLU A 321 -19.39 -6.92 -4.43
C GLU A 321 -17.94 -6.78 -4.90
N LEU A 322 -17.04 -6.31 -4.02
CA LEU A 322 -15.64 -6.10 -4.35
C LEU A 322 -14.88 -7.42 -4.58
N ALA A 323 -15.21 -8.48 -3.83
CA ALA A 323 -14.66 -9.81 -4.08
C ALA A 323 -15.08 -10.35 -5.46
N SER A 324 -16.32 -10.11 -5.88
CA SER A 324 -16.80 -10.47 -7.21
C SER A 324 -16.06 -9.70 -8.32
N ASN A 325 -15.87 -8.39 -8.14
CA ASN A 325 -15.13 -7.55 -9.09
C ASN A 325 -13.65 -7.98 -9.16
N TYR A 326 -13.05 -8.35 -8.04
CA TYR A 326 -11.68 -8.86 -8.00
C TYR A 326 -11.56 -10.21 -8.72
N ALA A 327 -12.51 -11.13 -8.50
CA ALA A 327 -12.54 -12.40 -9.21
C ALA A 327 -12.68 -12.22 -10.73
N GLU A 328 -13.50 -11.24 -11.17
CA GLU A 328 -13.62 -10.91 -12.60
C GLU A 328 -12.33 -10.33 -13.17
N ALA A 329 -11.68 -9.39 -12.46
CA ALA A 329 -10.39 -8.84 -12.90
C ALA A 329 -9.32 -9.93 -13.07
N LEU A 330 -9.26 -10.88 -12.13
CA LEU A 330 -8.39 -12.06 -12.23
C LEU A 330 -8.76 -12.97 -13.40
N ALA A 331 -10.05 -13.19 -13.66
CA ALA A 331 -10.52 -14.00 -14.77
C ALA A 331 -10.19 -13.38 -16.13
N VAL A 332 -10.34 -12.06 -16.28
CA VAL A 332 -9.93 -11.33 -17.48
C VAL A 332 -8.44 -11.48 -17.72
N LEU A 333 -7.65 -11.26 -16.67
CA LEU A 333 -6.20 -11.41 -16.73
C LEU A 333 -5.79 -12.85 -17.12
N ALA A 334 -6.45 -13.86 -16.55
CA ALA A 334 -6.22 -15.25 -16.89
C ALA A 334 -6.51 -15.55 -18.37
N ARG A 335 -7.62 -15.00 -18.91
CA ARG A 335 -7.95 -15.16 -20.35
C ARG A 335 -6.90 -14.50 -21.25
N LEU A 336 -6.39 -13.31 -20.89
CA LEU A 336 -5.33 -12.65 -21.65
C LEU A 336 -4.04 -13.48 -21.69
N TYR A 337 -3.67 -14.11 -20.57
CA TYR A 337 -2.52 -15.02 -20.53
C TYR A 337 -2.76 -16.32 -21.32
N ALA A 338 -3.97 -16.90 -21.25
CA ALA A 338 -4.33 -18.08 -22.05
C ALA A 338 -4.23 -17.80 -23.56
N ASN A 339 -4.73 -16.64 -24.01
CA ASN A 339 -4.64 -16.21 -25.42
C ASN A 339 -3.19 -16.01 -25.90
N ARG A 340 -2.27 -15.74 -24.98
CA ARG A 340 -0.83 -15.62 -25.24
C ARG A 340 -0.07 -16.93 -25.15
N HIS A 341 -0.78 -18.05 -25.13
CA HIS A 341 -0.19 -19.40 -24.99
C HIS A 341 0.63 -19.58 -23.70
N ASN A 342 0.20 -18.92 -22.62
CA ASN A 342 0.81 -19.03 -21.30
C ASN A 342 -0.16 -19.68 -20.29
N PRO A 343 -0.40 -21.01 -20.41
CA PRO A 343 -1.42 -21.70 -19.64
C PRO A 343 -1.09 -21.80 -18.13
N GLN A 344 0.17 -21.70 -17.75
CA GLN A 344 0.58 -21.81 -16.34
C GLN A 344 0.17 -20.56 -15.56
N GLU A 345 0.46 -19.36 -16.07
CA GLU A 345 0.04 -18.11 -15.48
C GLU A 345 -1.48 -17.95 -15.52
N ALA A 346 -2.11 -18.31 -16.65
CA ALA A 346 -3.57 -18.34 -16.78
C ALA A 346 -4.22 -19.18 -15.67
N LEU A 347 -3.72 -20.39 -15.45
CA LEU A 347 -4.19 -21.28 -14.40
C LEU A 347 -4.01 -20.66 -13.00
N GLY A 348 -2.87 -20.04 -12.73
CA GLY A 348 -2.60 -19.37 -11.47
C GLY A 348 -3.62 -18.26 -11.17
N PHE A 349 -3.98 -17.46 -12.17
CA PHE A 349 -4.98 -16.39 -12.01
C PHE A 349 -6.40 -16.94 -11.88
N PHE A 350 -6.78 -17.97 -12.64
CA PHE A 350 -8.09 -18.62 -12.48
C PHE A 350 -8.26 -19.26 -11.09
N LEU A 351 -7.23 -19.92 -10.56
CA LEU A 351 -7.26 -20.47 -9.21
C LEU A 351 -7.49 -19.38 -8.14
N ARG A 352 -6.82 -18.23 -8.28
CA ARG A 352 -7.04 -17.07 -7.39
C ARG A 352 -8.45 -16.49 -7.54
N ALA A 353 -8.97 -16.42 -8.77
CA ALA A 353 -10.33 -15.98 -9.05
C ALA A 353 -11.38 -16.88 -8.39
N ALA A 354 -11.22 -18.20 -8.53
CA ALA A 354 -12.09 -19.19 -7.89
C ALA A 354 -11.99 -19.15 -6.35
N ALA A 355 -10.82 -18.88 -5.79
CA ALA A 355 -10.67 -18.69 -4.35
C ALA A 355 -11.38 -17.43 -3.83
N ALA A 356 -11.45 -16.36 -4.62
CA ALA A 356 -12.15 -15.13 -4.28
C ALA A 356 -13.68 -15.26 -4.44
N ASN A 357 -14.16 -16.11 -5.34
CA ASN A 357 -15.58 -16.39 -5.55
C ASN A 357 -15.78 -17.89 -5.87
N PRO A 358 -15.85 -18.77 -4.85
CA PRO A 358 -15.84 -20.22 -5.03
C PRO A 358 -17.06 -20.81 -5.74
N GLN A 359 -18.15 -20.04 -5.83
CA GLN A 359 -19.41 -20.51 -6.43
C GLN A 359 -19.48 -20.31 -7.96
N ARG A 360 -18.46 -19.68 -8.56
CA ARG A 360 -18.41 -19.40 -9.99
C ARG A 360 -17.97 -20.63 -10.78
N GLU A 361 -18.95 -21.32 -11.36
CA GLU A 361 -18.75 -22.53 -12.17
C GLU A 361 -17.91 -22.28 -13.44
N ASP A 362 -18.03 -21.11 -14.05
CA ASP A 362 -17.29 -20.72 -15.25
C ASP A 362 -15.76 -20.69 -14.99
N LEU A 363 -15.36 -20.20 -13.80
CA LEU A 363 -13.94 -20.19 -13.42
C LEU A 363 -13.39 -21.61 -13.25
N VAL A 364 -14.14 -22.47 -12.55
CA VAL A 364 -13.73 -23.86 -12.32
C VAL A 364 -13.71 -24.64 -13.63
N ARG A 365 -14.64 -24.38 -14.56
CA ARG A 365 -14.60 -24.97 -15.90
C ARG A 365 -13.30 -24.62 -16.63
N HIS A 366 -12.87 -23.37 -16.64
CA HIS A 366 -11.58 -22.97 -17.23
C HIS A 366 -10.38 -23.63 -16.54
N ILE A 367 -10.41 -23.75 -15.22
CA ILE A 367 -9.37 -24.47 -14.46
C ILE A 367 -9.29 -25.93 -14.91
N MET A 368 -10.44 -26.59 -15.04
CA MET A 368 -10.49 -27.99 -15.50
C MET A 368 -9.97 -28.16 -16.94
N GLU A 369 -10.39 -27.26 -17.85
CA GLU A 369 -9.91 -27.23 -19.23
C GLU A 369 -8.39 -27.08 -19.31
N LEU A 370 -7.81 -26.15 -18.55
CA LEU A 370 -6.37 -25.92 -18.50
C LEU A 370 -5.61 -27.11 -17.90
N TYR A 371 -6.08 -27.68 -16.78
CA TYR A 371 -5.46 -28.87 -16.20
C TYR A 371 -5.51 -30.05 -17.19
N HIS A 372 -6.62 -30.26 -17.89
CA HIS A 372 -6.74 -31.31 -18.87
C HIS A 372 -5.78 -31.12 -20.07
N GLN A 373 -5.69 -29.91 -20.60
CA GLN A 373 -4.73 -29.52 -21.64
C GLN A 373 -3.26 -29.74 -21.23
N MET A 374 -2.96 -29.56 -19.94
CA MET A 374 -1.63 -29.75 -19.36
C MET A 374 -1.34 -31.24 -19.01
N GLY A 375 -2.23 -32.19 -19.35
CA GLY A 375 -2.08 -33.60 -19.03
C GLY A 375 -2.26 -33.93 -17.54
N LYS A 376 -3.05 -33.12 -16.81
CA LYS A 376 -3.33 -33.28 -15.38
C LYS A 376 -4.81 -33.52 -15.09
N PRO A 377 -5.38 -34.66 -15.57
CA PRO A 377 -6.82 -34.92 -15.42
C PRO A 377 -7.26 -35.15 -13.98
N ALA A 378 -6.37 -35.62 -13.09
CA ALA A 378 -6.70 -35.81 -11.68
C ALA A 378 -6.96 -34.48 -10.97
N GLU A 379 -6.12 -33.49 -11.19
CA GLU A 379 -6.26 -32.14 -10.63
C GLU A 379 -7.50 -31.43 -11.19
N ALA A 380 -7.85 -31.67 -12.44
CA ALA A 380 -9.08 -31.17 -13.05
C ALA A 380 -10.33 -31.71 -12.33
N LEU A 381 -10.36 -33.02 -12.05
CA LEU A 381 -11.48 -33.63 -11.30
C LEU A 381 -11.52 -33.22 -9.84
N GLU A 382 -10.37 -32.95 -9.22
CA GLU A 382 -10.32 -32.42 -7.86
C GLU A 382 -10.96 -31.01 -7.80
N ALA A 383 -10.68 -30.15 -8.77
CA ALA A 383 -11.32 -28.84 -8.87
C ALA A 383 -12.85 -28.95 -9.02
N TYR A 384 -13.34 -29.88 -9.82
CA TYR A 384 -14.77 -30.17 -9.94
C TYR A 384 -15.38 -30.63 -8.61
N HIS A 385 -14.72 -31.54 -7.88
CA HIS A 385 -15.24 -32.04 -6.60
C HIS A 385 -15.32 -30.96 -5.53
N ARG A 386 -14.34 -30.06 -5.48
CA ARG A 386 -14.36 -28.89 -4.58
C ARG A 386 -15.56 -27.96 -4.88
N LEU A 387 -15.77 -27.64 -6.16
CA LEU A 387 -16.94 -26.85 -6.56
C LEU A 387 -18.24 -27.53 -6.17
N LYS A 388 -18.39 -28.82 -6.42
CA LYS A 388 -19.60 -29.57 -6.08
C LYS A 388 -19.89 -29.54 -4.59
N GLN A 389 -18.87 -29.68 -3.74
CA GLN A 389 -19.01 -29.54 -2.28
C GLN A 389 -19.43 -28.13 -1.90
N GLU A 390 -18.80 -27.12 -2.45
CA GLU A 390 -19.10 -25.71 -2.16
C GLU A 390 -20.55 -25.35 -2.51
N LEU A 391 -21.00 -25.69 -3.73
CA LEU A 391 -22.36 -25.44 -4.18
C LEU A 391 -23.41 -26.17 -3.32
N GLN A 392 -23.12 -27.42 -2.93
CA GLN A 392 -24.00 -28.19 -2.05
C GLN A 392 -24.08 -27.60 -0.64
N GLN A 393 -22.97 -27.14 -0.08
CA GLN A 393 -22.92 -26.61 1.29
C GLN A 393 -23.49 -25.20 1.40
N SER A 394 -23.20 -24.36 0.41
CA SER A 394 -23.56 -22.93 0.48
C SER A 394 -24.94 -22.62 -0.14
N LEU A 395 -25.33 -23.34 -1.20
CA LEU A 395 -26.56 -23.06 -1.96
C LEU A 395 -27.55 -24.24 -2.02
N GLY A 396 -27.14 -25.46 -1.62
CA GLY A 396 -27.95 -26.65 -1.69
C GLY A 396 -28.21 -27.15 -3.15
N VAL A 397 -27.36 -26.73 -4.10
CA VAL A 397 -27.51 -27.07 -5.53
C VAL A 397 -26.37 -27.95 -6.03
N SER A 398 -26.61 -28.64 -7.17
CA SER A 398 -25.58 -29.37 -7.89
C SER A 398 -24.96 -28.49 -9.00
N PRO A 399 -23.71 -28.81 -9.45
CA PRO A 399 -23.10 -28.14 -10.61
C PRO A 399 -23.95 -28.22 -11.87
N GLY A 400 -23.83 -27.22 -12.71
CA GLY A 400 -24.55 -27.15 -13.97
C GLY A 400 -24.11 -28.18 -15.02
N PRO A 401 -24.96 -28.46 -16.03
CA PRO A 401 -24.74 -29.57 -16.96
C PRO A 401 -23.47 -29.42 -17.83
N GLN A 402 -22.98 -28.21 -18.05
CA GLN A 402 -21.78 -27.97 -18.84
C GLN A 402 -20.51 -28.47 -18.13
N ILE A 403 -20.40 -28.19 -16.84
CA ILE A 403 -19.22 -28.61 -16.07
C ILE A 403 -19.30 -30.11 -15.71
N GLU A 404 -20.49 -30.65 -15.51
CA GLU A 404 -20.68 -32.11 -15.33
C GLU A 404 -20.25 -32.88 -16.58
N LYS A 405 -20.66 -32.45 -17.77
CA LYS A 405 -20.23 -33.06 -19.05
C LYS A 405 -18.72 -33.00 -19.22
N LEU A 406 -18.09 -31.87 -18.86
CA LEU A 406 -16.62 -31.76 -18.90
C LEU A 406 -15.96 -32.75 -17.95
N ALA A 407 -16.49 -32.92 -16.74
CA ALA A 407 -15.98 -33.87 -15.76
C ALA A 407 -16.09 -35.35 -16.27
N GLU A 408 -17.17 -35.68 -17.00
CA GLU A 408 -17.32 -37.01 -17.64
C GLU A 408 -16.30 -37.22 -18.75
N ILE A 409 -16.06 -36.24 -19.62
CA ILE A 409 -15.04 -36.28 -20.67
C ILE A 409 -13.65 -36.52 -20.06
N ILE A 410 -13.32 -35.77 -19.01
CA ILE A 410 -12.01 -35.91 -18.36
C ILE A 410 -11.86 -37.27 -17.69
N ARG A 411 -12.92 -37.81 -17.04
CA ARG A 411 -12.89 -39.20 -16.48
C ARG A 411 -12.67 -40.26 -17.54
N ALA A 412 -13.25 -40.07 -18.72
CA ALA A 412 -13.06 -41.04 -19.83
C ALA A 412 -11.66 -40.99 -20.44
N SER A 413 -10.86 -39.97 -20.13
CA SER A 413 -9.46 -39.82 -20.59
C SER A 413 -8.42 -40.34 -19.59
N LEU A 414 -8.83 -40.78 -18.41
CA LEU A 414 -8.00 -41.45 -17.41
C LEU A 414 -7.85 -42.95 -17.69
#